data_591a3f3d3361fe6d1462bcbc464d5e34
#
_entry.id   591a3f3d3361fe6d1462bcbc464d5e34
#
_cell.length_a   1.000
_cell.length_b   1.000
_cell.length_c   1.000
_cell.angle_alpha   90.00
_cell.angle_beta   90.00
_cell.angle_gamma   90.00
#
_symmetry.space_group_name_H-M   'P 1'
#
loop_
_entity.id
_entity.type
_entity.pdbx_description
1 polymer ?
#
loop_
_entity_poly.entity_id
_entity_poly.type
_entity_poly.pdbx_seq_one_letter_code
_entity_poly.pdbx_strand_id
1 'polypeptide(L)'
;KKLTLPLIASQEIFYLNQDMYEAHDALVCIGEKNFVDDKNRFKYSEEHYLKSTNDLKTLYSDIPEALENNYNFHLRFNFKPKKSKPILPSIEGSENTSPENELLRLAKIGLENRLNNFILKKNKNQKNEQVIKKYEDRLSHEINIINSMNYASYFLIVSDYIKWAKNNSIPVGPGRGSGAGSLVAYCLDITDLDPIEFDLIFERFLNPDRISMPDFDIDFCEEKRDQVFEYLKTKYKNGVAHIITFGKLKARMALRDVGRVLGLSYGHVDRICKMVPFDPSRPLTLQESIDREPRFKEEIKNNAKVKKLLELSLKLEGLNR
;
A
#
# COMPACT_ATOMS: atom_id res chain seq x y z
N LYS A 1 34.86 -27.92 12.54
CA LYS A 1 35.17 -29.31 12.99
C LYS A 1 35.06 -29.49 14.53
N LYS A 2 35.38 -28.49 15.37
CA LYS A 2 35.25 -28.60 16.84
C LYS A 2 33.82 -28.78 17.37
N LEU A 3 32.82 -28.31 16.62
CA LEU A 3 31.41 -28.28 17.05
C LEU A 3 30.55 -29.38 16.42
N THR A 4 31.09 -30.22 15.55
CA THR A 4 30.37 -31.30 14.82
C THR A 4 29.09 -30.80 14.09
N LEU A 5 29.00 -29.52 13.81
CA LEU A 5 27.89 -28.94 13.07
C LEU A 5 28.13 -29.08 11.56
N PRO A 6 27.10 -29.46 10.78
CA PRO A 6 27.19 -29.48 9.33
C PRO A 6 27.38 -28.06 8.79
N LEU A 7 28.36 -27.88 7.91
CA LEU A 7 28.55 -26.61 7.19
C LEU A 7 27.58 -26.54 6.04
N ILE A 8 27.09 -25.33 5.72
CA ILE A 8 26.34 -25.03 4.53
C ILE A 8 27.07 -23.96 3.71
N ALA A 9 27.02 -24.05 2.40
CA ALA A 9 27.51 -23.02 1.50
C ALA A 9 26.50 -21.88 1.42
N SER A 10 26.94 -20.66 1.68
CA SER A 10 26.10 -19.46 1.67
C SER A 10 26.76 -18.37 0.85
N GLN A 11 25.96 -17.60 0.13
CA GLN A 11 26.39 -16.46 -0.64
C GLN A 11 25.42 -15.31 -0.45
N GLU A 12 25.94 -14.11 -0.29
CA GLU A 12 25.12 -12.89 -0.38
C GLU A 12 24.77 -12.60 -1.83
N ILE A 13 23.49 -12.51 -2.14
CA ILE A 13 22.96 -12.28 -3.49
C ILE A 13 22.09 -11.05 -3.44
N PHE A 14 22.45 -10.01 -4.20
CA PHE A 14 21.69 -8.77 -4.30
C PHE A 14 21.06 -8.57 -5.68
N TYR A 15 21.54 -9.27 -6.72
CA TYR A 15 21.04 -9.18 -8.09
C TYR A 15 21.17 -10.50 -8.84
N LEU A 16 20.39 -10.65 -9.92
CA LEU A 16 20.29 -11.92 -10.64
C LEU A 16 21.50 -12.19 -11.54
N ASN A 17 21.95 -11.19 -12.28
CA ASN A 17 23.01 -11.33 -13.27
C ASN A 17 24.15 -10.37 -12.99
N GLN A 18 25.36 -10.73 -13.34
CA GLN A 18 26.57 -9.90 -13.12
C GLN A 18 26.47 -8.52 -13.80
N ASP A 19 25.79 -8.41 -14.93
CA ASP A 19 25.58 -7.14 -15.65
C ASP A 19 24.69 -6.13 -14.87
N MET A 20 24.01 -6.57 -13.80
CA MET A 20 23.22 -5.71 -12.90
C MET A 20 24.07 -4.97 -11.87
N TYR A 21 25.36 -5.28 -11.74
CA TYR A 21 26.25 -4.70 -10.74
C TYR A 21 26.21 -3.16 -10.69
N GLU A 22 26.38 -2.50 -11.84
CA GLU A 22 26.36 -1.04 -11.89
C GLU A 22 25.00 -0.44 -11.53
N ALA A 23 23.91 -1.12 -11.87
CA ALA A 23 22.57 -0.69 -11.50
C ALA A 23 22.34 -0.85 -9.99
N HIS A 24 22.81 -1.95 -9.40
CA HIS A 24 22.78 -2.16 -7.95
C HIS A 24 23.64 -1.11 -7.22
N ASP A 25 24.83 -0.80 -7.71
CA ASP A 25 25.71 0.23 -7.15
C ASP A 25 25.02 1.62 -7.17
N ALA A 26 24.33 1.96 -8.27
CA ALA A 26 23.52 3.17 -8.33
C ALA A 26 22.33 3.14 -7.34
N LEU A 27 21.70 1.98 -7.13
CA LEU A 27 20.60 1.82 -6.15
C LEU A 27 21.10 2.04 -4.71
N VAL A 28 22.30 1.53 -4.37
CA VAL A 28 22.95 1.78 -3.08
C VAL A 28 23.20 3.28 -2.90
N CYS A 29 23.74 3.95 -3.93
CA CYS A 29 23.95 5.40 -3.90
C CYS A 29 22.63 6.19 -3.72
N ILE A 30 21.53 5.74 -4.30
CA ILE A 30 20.21 6.35 -4.11
C ILE A 30 19.79 6.25 -2.64
N GLY A 31 19.96 5.07 -2.03
CA GLY A 31 19.62 4.84 -0.62
C GLY A 31 20.45 5.65 0.35
N GLU A 32 21.76 5.70 0.13
CA GLU A 32 22.73 6.41 0.99
C GLU A 32 22.92 7.89 0.66
N LYS A 33 22.25 8.38 -0.39
CA LYS A 33 22.36 9.78 -0.89
C LYS A 33 23.75 10.19 -1.33
N ASN A 34 24.53 9.23 -1.84
CA ASN A 34 25.88 9.42 -2.37
C ASN A 34 25.86 9.58 -3.89
N PHE A 35 27.01 10.00 -4.48
CA PHE A 35 27.22 9.97 -5.92
C PHE A 35 28.01 8.71 -6.32
N VAL A 36 27.77 8.20 -7.53
CA VAL A 36 28.47 7.02 -8.05
C VAL A 36 29.98 7.23 -8.12
N ASP A 37 30.40 8.46 -8.43
CA ASP A 37 31.83 8.85 -8.59
C ASP A 37 32.54 9.13 -7.25
N ASP A 38 31.83 9.10 -6.11
CA ASP A 38 32.44 9.29 -4.80
C ASP A 38 33.40 8.15 -4.47
N LYS A 39 34.65 8.49 -4.18
CA LYS A 39 35.73 7.51 -3.91
C LYS A 39 35.64 6.91 -2.49
N ASN A 40 35.07 7.63 -1.56
CA ASN A 40 35.05 7.29 -0.13
C ASN A 40 33.73 6.64 0.34
N ARG A 41 32.90 6.14 -0.58
CA ARG A 41 31.66 5.46 -0.26
C ARG A 41 31.83 3.95 -0.16
N PHE A 42 30.92 3.31 0.53
CA PHE A 42 30.80 1.86 0.51
C PHE A 42 30.41 1.37 -0.88
N LYS A 43 31.02 0.28 -1.32
CA LYS A 43 30.75 -0.34 -2.61
C LYS A 43 30.84 -1.86 -2.48
N TYR A 44 29.83 -2.57 -2.95
CA TYR A 44 29.85 -4.01 -3.05
C TYR A 44 30.80 -4.47 -4.17
N SER A 45 31.22 -5.73 -4.15
CA SER A 45 31.95 -6.33 -5.25
C SER A 45 31.00 -6.81 -6.36
N GLU A 46 31.53 -7.08 -7.55
CA GLU A 46 30.76 -7.62 -8.68
C GLU A 46 30.30 -9.06 -8.49
N GLU A 47 30.69 -9.68 -7.38
CA GLU A 47 30.47 -11.10 -7.11
C GLU A 47 29.12 -11.41 -6.43
N HIS A 48 28.26 -10.40 -6.17
CA HIS A 48 26.98 -10.57 -5.47
C HIS A 48 25.80 -10.92 -6.41
N TYR A 49 26.07 -11.54 -7.54
CA TYR A 49 25.05 -12.07 -8.44
C TYR A 49 24.68 -13.52 -8.08
N LEU A 50 23.50 -13.97 -8.53
CA LEU A 50 23.07 -15.35 -8.37
C LEU A 50 23.93 -16.30 -9.22
N LYS A 51 24.87 -16.98 -8.59
CA LYS A 51 25.79 -17.90 -9.26
C LYS A 51 25.10 -19.19 -9.69
N SER A 52 25.54 -19.74 -10.81
CA SER A 52 25.08 -21.05 -11.27
C SER A 52 25.58 -22.16 -10.33
N THR A 53 24.93 -23.33 -10.41
CA THR A 53 25.40 -24.52 -9.66
C THR A 53 26.84 -24.88 -9.99
N ASN A 54 27.30 -24.69 -11.23
CA ASN A 54 28.67 -24.97 -11.63
C ASN A 54 29.66 -23.96 -11.03
N ASP A 55 29.31 -22.69 -10.98
CA ASP A 55 30.13 -21.66 -10.35
C ASP A 55 30.29 -21.95 -8.84
N LEU A 56 29.18 -22.35 -8.19
CA LEU A 56 29.23 -22.73 -6.79
C LEU A 56 30.07 -23.99 -6.52
N LYS A 57 30.00 -25.00 -7.42
CA LYS A 57 30.89 -26.19 -7.31
C LYS A 57 32.35 -25.82 -7.43
N THR A 58 32.69 -24.87 -8.28
CA THR A 58 34.06 -24.39 -8.43
C THR A 58 34.49 -23.57 -7.21
N LEU A 59 33.61 -22.68 -6.72
CA LEU A 59 33.88 -21.80 -5.58
C LEU A 59 34.09 -22.59 -4.27
N TYR A 60 33.33 -23.66 -4.05
CA TYR A 60 33.38 -24.49 -2.83
C TYR A 60 34.07 -25.85 -3.09
N SER A 61 34.98 -25.94 -4.08
CA SER A 61 35.66 -27.15 -4.44
C SER A 61 36.52 -27.76 -3.30
N ASP A 62 36.95 -26.93 -2.37
CA ASP A 62 37.69 -27.30 -1.16
C ASP A 62 36.79 -27.85 0.00
N ILE A 63 35.47 -27.60 -0.08
CA ILE A 63 34.49 -27.99 0.94
C ILE A 63 33.23 -28.53 0.26
N PRO A 64 33.29 -29.62 -0.55
CA PRO A 64 32.15 -30.13 -1.31
C PRO A 64 30.99 -30.59 -0.43
N GLU A 65 31.24 -31.04 0.79
CA GLU A 65 30.20 -31.42 1.75
C GLU A 65 29.28 -30.28 2.15
N ALA A 66 29.74 -29.02 2.04
CA ALA A 66 28.86 -27.85 2.29
C ALA A 66 27.74 -27.71 1.24
N LEU A 67 28.04 -28.08 -0.01
CA LEU A 67 27.03 -28.10 -1.09
C LEU A 67 26.08 -29.27 -0.98
N GLU A 68 26.57 -30.45 -0.56
CA GLU A 68 25.71 -31.59 -0.25
C GLU A 68 24.74 -31.27 0.89
N ASN A 69 25.24 -30.64 1.93
CA ASN A 69 24.38 -30.17 3.02
C ASN A 69 23.34 -29.17 2.58
N ASN A 70 23.64 -28.26 1.64
CA ASN A 70 22.65 -27.35 1.06
C ASN A 70 21.53 -28.11 0.35
N TYR A 71 21.88 -29.13 -0.44
CA TYR A 71 20.91 -29.97 -1.12
C TYR A 71 19.97 -30.67 -0.14
N ASN A 72 20.49 -31.14 1.00
CA ASN A 72 19.72 -31.82 2.01
C ASN A 72 19.03 -30.87 3.01
N PHE A 73 19.40 -29.59 3.03
CA PHE A 73 18.92 -28.63 4.04
C PHE A 73 17.41 -28.46 4.02
N HIS A 74 16.79 -28.39 2.83
CA HIS A 74 15.34 -28.23 2.68
C HIS A 74 14.54 -29.42 3.23
N LEU A 75 15.13 -30.61 3.33
CA LEU A 75 14.47 -31.79 3.88
C LEU A 75 14.24 -31.69 5.40
N ARG A 76 14.89 -30.72 6.06
CA ARG A 76 14.71 -30.44 7.50
C ARG A 76 13.47 -29.60 7.77
N PHE A 77 12.88 -28.99 6.74
CA PHE A 77 11.73 -28.12 6.86
C PHE A 77 10.47 -28.82 6.34
N ASN A 78 9.52 -29.02 7.20
CA ASN A 78 8.21 -29.57 6.87
C ASN A 78 7.08 -28.54 7.09
N PHE A 79 7.43 -27.30 7.42
CA PHE A 79 6.47 -26.22 7.57
C PHE A 79 5.98 -25.74 6.22
N LYS A 80 4.66 -25.71 6.04
CA LYS A 80 3.99 -25.12 4.90
C LYS A 80 3.02 -24.04 5.39
N PRO A 81 3.15 -22.78 4.93
CA PRO A 81 2.19 -21.74 5.26
C PRO A 81 0.77 -22.15 4.85
N LYS A 82 -0.18 -22.09 5.78
CA LYS A 82 -1.59 -22.35 5.50
C LYS A 82 -2.32 -21.03 5.33
N LYS A 83 -3.15 -20.91 4.28
CA LYS A 83 -4.06 -19.78 4.15
C LYS A 83 -5.12 -19.88 5.24
N SER A 84 -5.26 -18.82 6.03
CA SER A 84 -6.36 -18.65 6.98
C SER A 84 -7.47 -17.79 6.36
N LYS A 85 -8.69 -17.97 6.87
CA LYS A 85 -9.76 -17.02 6.56
C LYS A 85 -9.43 -15.66 7.20
N PRO A 86 -9.89 -14.54 6.62
CA PRO A 86 -9.79 -13.25 7.26
C PRO A 86 -10.38 -13.28 8.67
N ILE A 87 -9.67 -12.72 9.64
CA ILE A 87 -10.12 -12.62 11.02
C ILE A 87 -10.49 -11.16 11.24
N LEU A 88 -11.76 -10.90 11.53
CA LEU A 88 -12.20 -9.58 11.97
C LEU A 88 -12.10 -9.52 13.49
N PRO A 89 -11.59 -8.42 14.06
CA PRO A 89 -11.60 -8.23 15.50
C PRO A 89 -13.05 -8.14 15.98
N SER A 90 -13.36 -8.81 17.09
CA SER A 90 -14.61 -8.63 17.79
C SER A 90 -14.49 -7.39 18.68
N ILE A 91 -15.48 -6.51 18.66
CA ILE A 91 -15.66 -5.57 19.77
C ILE A 91 -16.34 -6.36 20.88
N GLU A 92 -15.72 -6.35 22.06
CA GLU A 92 -16.48 -6.63 23.28
C GLU A 92 -17.48 -5.48 23.40
N GLY A 93 -18.74 -5.77 23.01
CA GLY A 93 -19.83 -4.82 23.15
C GLY A 93 -19.97 -4.41 24.62
N SER A 94 -20.52 -3.24 24.87
CA SER A 94 -21.03 -2.90 26.20
C SER A 94 -21.87 -4.09 26.68
N GLU A 95 -21.60 -4.55 27.89
CA GLU A 95 -22.19 -5.70 28.57
C GLU A 95 -23.55 -6.10 28.02
N ASN A 96 -23.64 -7.26 27.35
CA ASN A 96 -24.84 -7.95 26.85
C ASN A 96 -25.44 -7.56 25.48
N THR A 97 -24.79 -6.82 24.60
CA THR A 97 -25.39 -6.49 23.30
C THR A 97 -24.53 -7.06 22.14
N SER A 98 -25.14 -7.77 21.17
CA SER A 98 -24.40 -8.21 20.00
C SER A 98 -23.96 -7.03 19.14
N PRO A 99 -22.84 -7.16 18.38
CA PRO A 99 -22.36 -6.10 17.48
C PRO A 99 -23.42 -5.63 16.47
N GLU A 100 -24.28 -6.54 16.00
CA GLU A 100 -25.36 -6.26 15.06
C GLU A 100 -26.41 -5.34 15.69
N ASN A 101 -26.81 -5.63 16.92
CA ASN A 101 -27.79 -4.82 17.65
C ASN A 101 -27.21 -3.44 18.01
N GLU A 102 -25.93 -3.39 18.39
CA GLU A 102 -25.27 -2.11 18.68
C GLU A 102 -25.11 -1.27 17.42
N LEU A 103 -24.76 -1.87 16.29
CA LEU A 103 -24.70 -1.20 15.00
C LEU A 103 -26.07 -0.58 14.64
N LEU A 104 -27.14 -1.39 14.73
CA LEU A 104 -28.50 -0.91 14.47
C LEU A 104 -28.89 0.25 15.36
N ARG A 105 -28.62 0.15 16.68
CA ARG A 105 -28.91 1.18 17.67
C ARG A 105 -28.21 2.49 17.35
N LEU A 106 -26.90 2.43 17.13
CA LEU A 106 -26.09 3.63 16.85
C LEU A 106 -26.41 4.25 15.49
N ALA A 107 -26.67 3.42 14.47
CA ALA A 107 -27.05 3.90 13.15
C ALA A 107 -28.39 4.62 13.15
N LYS A 108 -29.40 4.12 13.92
CA LYS A 108 -30.69 4.83 14.09
C LYS A 108 -30.56 6.17 14.77
N ILE A 109 -29.81 6.22 15.88
CA ILE A 109 -29.52 7.49 16.59
C ILE A 109 -28.81 8.47 15.65
N GLY A 110 -27.81 7.98 14.90
CA GLY A 110 -27.08 8.78 13.93
C GLY A 110 -27.98 9.30 12.80
N LEU A 111 -28.88 8.46 12.27
CA LEU A 111 -29.84 8.87 11.25
C LEU A 111 -30.76 9.99 11.76
N GLU A 112 -31.32 9.85 12.96
CA GLU A 112 -32.17 10.87 13.58
C GLU A 112 -31.41 12.20 13.71
N ASN A 113 -30.14 12.15 14.16
CA ASN A 113 -29.30 13.35 14.26
C ASN A 113 -29.05 14.00 12.89
N ARG A 114 -28.73 13.20 11.86
CA ARG A 114 -28.49 13.70 10.50
C ARG A 114 -29.77 14.28 9.88
N LEU A 115 -30.93 13.62 10.07
CA LEU A 115 -32.23 14.12 9.62
C LEU A 115 -32.55 15.48 10.24
N ASN A 116 -32.50 15.59 11.56
CA ASN A 116 -32.90 16.81 12.27
C ASN A 116 -31.95 18.00 12.05
N ASN A 117 -30.65 17.74 11.96
CA ASN A 117 -29.65 18.79 11.90
C ASN A 117 -29.31 19.25 10.48
N PHE A 118 -29.42 18.39 9.48
CA PHE A 118 -28.96 18.67 8.13
C PHE A 118 -30.01 18.41 7.05
N ILE A 119 -30.56 17.19 6.95
CA ILE A 119 -31.32 16.74 5.80
C ILE A 119 -32.68 17.48 5.69
N LEU A 120 -33.46 17.52 6.75
CA LEU A 120 -34.79 18.17 6.76
C LEU A 120 -34.68 19.69 6.65
N LYS A 121 -33.59 20.28 7.13
CA LYS A 121 -33.35 21.71 6.98
C LYS A 121 -33.11 22.13 5.53
N LYS A 122 -32.49 21.25 4.73
CA LYS A 122 -32.28 21.48 3.29
C LYS A 122 -33.54 21.23 2.46
N ASN A 123 -34.36 20.27 2.83
CA ASN A 123 -35.51 19.79 2.03
C ASN A 123 -36.85 20.48 2.40
N LYS A 124 -36.87 21.79 2.61
CA LYS A 124 -38.05 22.56 3.05
C LYS A 124 -39.29 22.43 2.15
N ASN A 125 -39.15 21.98 0.90
CA ASN A 125 -40.21 21.89 -0.11
C ASN A 125 -40.76 20.46 -0.32
N GLN A 126 -40.25 19.45 0.34
CA GLN A 126 -40.71 18.05 0.25
C GLN A 126 -41.51 17.66 1.50
N LYS A 127 -42.44 16.69 1.33
CA LYS A 127 -43.13 16.12 2.50
C LYS A 127 -42.09 15.38 3.35
N ASN A 128 -41.84 15.84 4.55
CA ASN A 128 -40.83 15.29 5.47
C ASN A 128 -40.94 13.77 5.65
N GLU A 129 -42.17 13.24 5.67
CA GLU A 129 -42.43 11.79 5.79
C GLU A 129 -41.82 10.97 4.61
N GLN A 130 -41.91 11.48 3.39
CA GLN A 130 -41.35 10.79 2.21
C GLN A 130 -39.81 10.78 2.25
N VAL A 131 -39.23 11.88 2.69
CA VAL A 131 -37.79 11.98 2.86
C VAL A 131 -37.31 11.03 3.93
N ILE A 132 -37.92 11.07 5.11
CA ILE A 132 -37.58 10.18 6.23
C ILE A 132 -37.65 8.72 5.80
N LYS A 133 -38.77 8.32 5.17
CA LYS A 133 -38.96 6.95 4.71
C LYS A 133 -37.86 6.48 3.74
N LYS A 134 -37.44 7.34 2.80
CA LYS A 134 -36.35 7.03 1.87
C LYS A 134 -35.04 6.68 2.59
N TYR A 135 -34.71 7.44 3.64
CA TYR A 135 -33.49 7.19 4.43
C TYR A 135 -33.62 5.95 5.32
N GLU A 136 -34.78 5.72 5.93
CA GLU A 136 -35.04 4.53 6.77
C GLU A 136 -34.99 3.23 5.93
N ASP A 137 -35.60 3.21 4.75
CA ASP A 137 -35.59 2.08 3.83
C ASP A 137 -34.13 1.77 3.40
N ARG A 138 -33.35 2.78 3.05
CA ARG A 138 -31.93 2.62 2.69
C ARG A 138 -31.10 2.15 3.88
N LEU A 139 -31.29 2.70 5.06
CA LEU A 139 -30.58 2.29 6.27
C LEU A 139 -30.83 0.81 6.58
N SER A 140 -32.11 0.40 6.54
CA SER A 140 -32.51 -0.98 6.78
C SER A 140 -31.90 -1.95 5.78
N HIS A 141 -31.86 -1.57 4.50
CA HIS A 141 -31.22 -2.35 3.45
C HIS A 141 -29.72 -2.54 3.71
N GLU A 142 -28.99 -1.47 3.99
CA GLU A 142 -27.56 -1.53 4.25
C GLU A 142 -27.21 -2.35 5.50
N ILE A 143 -27.96 -2.17 6.60
CA ILE A 143 -27.76 -2.93 7.84
C ILE A 143 -27.94 -4.42 7.61
N ASN A 144 -28.97 -4.82 6.85
CA ASN A 144 -29.19 -6.23 6.53
C ASN A 144 -28.01 -6.83 5.76
N ILE A 145 -27.46 -6.13 4.79
CA ILE A 145 -26.26 -6.57 4.03
C ILE A 145 -25.04 -6.65 4.95
N ILE A 146 -24.77 -5.59 5.74
CA ILE A 146 -23.63 -5.55 6.66
C ILE A 146 -23.67 -6.72 7.64
N ASN A 147 -24.84 -7.00 8.22
CA ASN A 147 -25.03 -8.09 9.17
C ASN A 147 -24.91 -9.47 8.50
N SER A 148 -25.51 -9.66 7.32
CA SER A 148 -25.39 -10.93 6.57
C SER A 148 -23.94 -11.28 6.21
N MET A 149 -23.10 -10.27 6.02
CA MET A 149 -21.67 -10.41 5.73
C MET A 149 -20.77 -10.39 6.98
N ASN A 150 -21.34 -10.29 8.19
CA ASN A 150 -20.64 -10.23 9.48
C ASN A 150 -19.67 -9.06 9.62
N TYR A 151 -19.98 -7.87 9.05
CA TYR A 151 -19.14 -6.69 9.14
C TYR A 151 -19.56 -5.66 10.18
N ALA A 152 -20.54 -5.95 11.05
CA ALA A 152 -21.00 -5.03 12.09
C ALA A 152 -19.86 -4.53 12.97
N SER A 153 -19.02 -5.43 13.51
CA SER A 153 -17.85 -5.06 14.32
C SER A 153 -16.87 -4.16 13.58
N TYR A 154 -16.67 -4.37 12.27
CA TYR A 154 -15.78 -3.54 11.47
C TYR A 154 -16.27 -2.08 11.41
N PHE A 155 -17.55 -1.85 11.12
CA PHE A 155 -18.12 -0.49 11.14
C PHE A 155 -18.02 0.17 12.50
N LEU A 156 -18.28 -0.58 13.57
CA LEU A 156 -18.20 -0.05 14.94
C LEU A 156 -16.76 0.35 15.31
N ILE A 157 -15.75 -0.46 14.95
CA ILE A 157 -14.33 -0.15 15.18
C ILE A 157 -13.94 1.12 14.43
N VAL A 158 -14.34 1.23 13.17
CA VAL A 158 -14.01 2.40 12.34
C VAL A 158 -14.66 3.66 12.91
N SER A 159 -15.94 3.59 13.28
CA SER A 159 -16.63 4.71 13.94
C SER A 159 -15.98 5.12 15.25
N ASP A 160 -15.53 4.17 16.04
CA ASP A 160 -14.92 4.40 17.34
C ASP A 160 -13.65 5.27 17.24
N TYR A 161 -12.69 4.87 16.44
CA TYR A 161 -11.44 5.63 16.35
C TYR A 161 -11.59 6.97 15.61
N ILE A 162 -12.55 7.08 14.68
CA ILE A 162 -12.87 8.36 14.04
C ILE A 162 -13.49 9.33 15.05
N LYS A 163 -14.46 8.86 15.84
CA LYS A 163 -15.05 9.67 16.91
C LYS A 163 -14.02 10.07 17.97
N TRP A 164 -13.15 9.13 18.34
CA TRP A 164 -12.05 9.44 19.23
C TRP A 164 -11.15 10.54 18.66
N ALA A 165 -10.77 10.45 17.39
CA ALA A 165 -9.96 11.46 16.73
C ALA A 165 -10.65 12.83 16.70
N LYS A 166 -11.93 12.89 16.28
CA LYS A 166 -12.72 14.12 16.27
C LYS A 166 -12.83 14.74 17.70
N ASN A 167 -13.06 13.94 18.73
CA ASN A 167 -13.14 14.37 20.13
C ASN A 167 -11.81 14.87 20.70
N ASN A 168 -10.68 14.41 20.15
CA ASN A 168 -9.34 14.88 20.53
C ASN A 168 -8.79 15.97 19.58
N SER A 169 -9.68 16.66 18.85
CA SER A 169 -9.31 17.75 17.95
C SER A 169 -8.28 17.35 16.89
N ILE A 170 -8.39 16.12 16.40
CA ILE A 170 -7.62 15.62 15.24
C ILE A 170 -8.52 15.76 14.01
N PRO A 171 -8.16 16.59 13.04
CA PRO A 171 -8.92 16.72 11.79
C PRO A 171 -9.02 15.39 11.04
N VAL A 172 -10.23 15.04 10.63
CA VAL A 172 -10.54 13.86 9.84
C VAL A 172 -11.20 14.30 8.54
N GLY A 173 -10.81 13.74 7.41
CA GLY A 173 -11.41 14.03 6.10
C GLY A 173 -12.87 13.60 6.02
N PRO A 174 -13.66 14.18 5.10
CA PRO A 174 -15.12 13.92 4.99
C PRO A 174 -15.45 12.51 4.48
N GLY A 175 -14.46 11.76 4.07
CA GLY A 175 -14.60 10.45 3.44
C GLY A 175 -14.30 10.49 1.94
N ARG A 176 -13.84 9.37 1.43
CA ARG A 176 -13.51 9.14 0.00
C ARG A 176 -13.65 7.66 -0.35
N GLY A 177 -13.45 7.33 -1.62
CA GLY A 177 -13.54 5.96 -2.10
C GLY A 177 -14.96 5.41 -2.06
N SER A 178 -15.09 4.08 -2.07
CA SER A 178 -16.39 3.40 -2.10
C SER A 178 -17.18 3.50 -0.79
N GLY A 179 -16.47 3.65 0.35
CA GLY A 179 -17.10 3.78 1.67
C GLY A 179 -18.00 5.00 1.83
N ALA A 180 -17.76 6.06 1.03
CA ALA A 180 -18.64 7.23 0.98
C ALA A 180 -20.05 6.91 0.48
N GLY A 181 -20.27 5.76 -0.18
CA GLY A 181 -21.59 5.30 -0.63
C GLY A 181 -22.47 4.69 0.47
N SER A 182 -21.98 4.54 1.71
CA SER A 182 -22.72 3.92 2.81
C SER A 182 -23.44 4.96 3.66
N LEU A 183 -24.77 4.82 3.78
CA LEU A 183 -25.59 5.61 4.69
C LEU A 183 -25.31 5.23 6.15
N VAL A 184 -25.03 3.97 6.43
CA VAL A 184 -24.63 3.52 7.77
C VAL A 184 -23.32 4.22 8.18
N ALA A 185 -22.34 4.33 7.28
CA ALA A 185 -21.10 5.04 7.55
C ALA A 185 -21.35 6.55 7.84
N TYR A 186 -22.24 7.18 7.10
CA TYR A 186 -22.67 8.56 7.33
C TYR A 186 -23.36 8.75 8.69
N CYS A 187 -24.25 7.83 9.07
CA CYS A 187 -24.92 7.85 10.37
C CYS A 187 -23.96 7.61 11.55
N LEU A 188 -22.92 6.82 11.34
CA LEU A 188 -21.92 6.51 12.37
C LEU A 188 -20.78 7.55 12.47
N ASP A 189 -20.86 8.68 11.78
CA ASP A 189 -19.83 9.73 11.70
C ASP A 189 -18.50 9.24 11.08
N ILE A 190 -18.51 8.13 10.34
CA ILE A 190 -17.37 7.64 9.57
C ILE A 190 -17.13 8.55 8.38
N THR A 191 -18.22 8.95 7.69
CA THR A 191 -18.19 9.91 6.58
C THR A 191 -19.07 11.11 6.89
N ASP A 192 -18.79 12.23 6.23
CA ASP A 192 -19.58 13.46 6.32
C ASP A 192 -20.29 13.79 4.99
N LEU A 193 -20.32 12.82 4.05
CA LEU A 193 -21.02 12.91 2.77
C LEU A 193 -22.33 12.12 2.83
N ASP A 194 -23.43 12.80 2.45
CA ASP A 194 -24.74 12.14 2.36
C ASP A 194 -24.84 11.32 1.06
N PRO A 195 -24.83 9.98 1.13
CA PRO A 195 -24.81 9.16 -0.08
C PRO A 195 -26.10 9.24 -0.89
N ILE A 196 -27.22 9.63 -0.29
CA ILE A 196 -28.51 9.77 -0.98
C ILE A 196 -28.59 11.11 -1.73
N GLU A 197 -28.02 12.18 -1.14
CA GLU A 197 -27.94 13.49 -1.80
C GLU A 197 -27.06 13.45 -3.06
N PHE A 198 -25.98 12.64 -3.02
CA PHE A 198 -25.02 12.52 -4.12
C PHE A 198 -25.23 11.30 -5.02
N ASP A 199 -26.34 10.60 -4.90
CA ASP A 199 -26.69 9.38 -5.65
C ASP A 199 -25.57 8.29 -5.64
N LEU A 200 -24.91 8.13 -4.48
CA LEU A 200 -23.84 7.15 -4.32
C LEU A 200 -24.40 5.74 -4.08
N ILE A 201 -23.76 4.77 -4.70
CA ILE A 201 -24.21 3.37 -4.72
C ILE A 201 -23.49 2.58 -3.62
N PHE A 202 -24.25 2.00 -2.68
CA PHE A 202 -23.74 1.17 -1.59
C PHE A 202 -23.10 -0.14 -2.07
N GLU A 203 -23.66 -0.75 -3.10
CA GLU A 203 -23.21 -2.03 -3.64
C GLU A 203 -21.80 -1.96 -4.30
N ARG A 204 -21.28 -0.75 -4.52
CA ARG A 204 -19.86 -0.55 -4.89
C ARG A 204 -18.91 -0.73 -3.71
N PHE A 205 -19.42 -0.52 -2.50
CA PHE A 205 -18.66 -0.67 -1.27
C PHE A 205 -18.82 -2.09 -0.69
N LEU A 206 -20.05 -2.56 -0.53
CA LEU A 206 -20.39 -3.90 -0.05
C LEU A 206 -21.38 -4.56 -1.00
N ASN A 207 -20.99 -5.74 -1.50
CA ASN A 207 -21.85 -6.57 -2.34
C ASN A 207 -21.65 -8.03 -1.94
N PRO A 208 -22.73 -8.75 -1.53
CA PRO A 208 -22.68 -10.16 -1.18
C PRO A 208 -22.14 -11.08 -2.28
N ASP A 209 -22.32 -10.69 -3.56
CA ASP A 209 -21.84 -11.44 -4.71
C ASP A 209 -20.32 -11.24 -4.95
N ARG A 210 -19.69 -10.32 -4.25
CA ARG A 210 -18.28 -9.98 -4.40
C ARG A 210 -17.53 -10.31 -3.12
N ILE A 211 -16.72 -11.35 -3.13
CA ILE A 211 -15.89 -11.78 -1.98
C ILE A 211 -14.68 -10.83 -1.82
N SER A 212 -14.94 -9.57 -1.50
CA SER A 212 -13.87 -8.64 -1.10
C SER A 212 -14.21 -8.03 0.25
N MET A 213 -13.23 -7.94 1.13
CA MET A 213 -13.43 -7.21 2.40
C MET A 213 -13.66 -5.73 2.10
N PRO A 214 -14.55 -5.06 2.87
CA PRO A 214 -14.72 -3.62 2.78
C PRO A 214 -13.44 -2.90 3.20
N ASP A 215 -13.15 -1.77 2.55
CA ASP A 215 -12.01 -0.92 2.84
C ASP A 215 -12.48 0.53 2.98
N PHE A 216 -12.26 1.13 4.15
CA PHE A 216 -12.49 2.54 4.39
C PHE A 216 -11.20 3.34 4.20
N ASP A 217 -11.22 4.23 3.23
CA ASP A 217 -10.18 5.23 3.05
C ASP A 217 -10.42 6.44 3.97
N ILE A 218 -9.60 6.61 5.00
CA ILE A 218 -9.77 7.67 6.00
C ILE A 218 -8.52 8.54 6.03
N ASP A 219 -8.70 9.83 5.84
CA ASP A 219 -7.63 10.81 5.86
C ASP A 219 -7.58 11.50 7.23
N PHE A 220 -6.45 11.37 7.93
CA PHE A 220 -6.16 12.07 9.17
C PHE A 220 -5.13 13.17 8.95
N CYS A 221 -5.14 14.18 9.83
CA CYS A 221 -4.08 15.17 9.90
C CYS A 221 -2.71 14.48 10.00
N GLU A 222 -1.78 14.80 9.09
CA GLU A 222 -0.46 14.18 8.99
C GLU A 222 0.32 14.26 10.32
N GLU A 223 0.31 15.44 10.96
CA GLU A 223 1.03 15.67 12.21
C GLU A 223 0.47 14.89 13.42
N LYS A 224 -0.83 14.59 13.41
CA LYS A 224 -1.52 13.96 14.55
C LYS A 224 -1.96 12.52 14.32
N ARG A 225 -1.75 11.98 13.12
CA ARG A 225 -2.15 10.61 12.77
C ARG A 225 -1.59 9.56 13.73
N ASP A 226 -0.36 9.74 14.18
CA ASP A 226 0.29 8.79 15.09
C ASP A 226 -0.42 8.68 16.45
N GLN A 227 -1.12 9.72 16.89
CA GLN A 227 -1.93 9.66 18.12
C GLN A 227 -3.12 8.70 17.96
N VAL A 228 -3.71 8.61 16.76
CA VAL A 228 -4.79 7.65 16.47
C VAL A 228 -4.25 6.22 16.52
N PHE A 229 -3.05 5.98 16.00
CA PHE A 229 -2.39 4.68 16.09
C PHE A 229 -2.10 4.27 17.53
N GLU A 230 -1.62 5.20 18.36
CA GLU A 230 -1.38 4.93 19.79
C GLU A 230 -2.69 4.63 20.54
N TYR A 231 -3.78 5.33 20.24
CA TYR A 231 -5.10 4.99 20.74
C TYR A 231 -5.50 3.55 20.38
N LEU A 232 -5.38 3.19 19.11
CA LEU A 232 -5.71 1.84 18.64
C LEU A 232 -4.82 0.78 19.28
N LYS A 233 -3.52 1.00 19.41
CA LYS A 233 -2.59 0.09 20.08
C LYS A 233 -2.93 -0.09 21.56
N THR A 234 -3.31 1.00 22.23
CA THR A 234 -3.73 0.94 23.64
C THR A 234 -5.00 0.12 23.80
N LYS A 235 -5.97 0.31 22.90
CA LYS A 235 -7.27 -0.35 22.95
C LYS A 235 -7.22 -1.81 22.51
N TYR A 236 -6.56 -2.09 21.39
CA TYR A 236 -6.53 -3.43 20.75
C TYR A 236 -5.21 -4.16 20.93
N LYS A 237 -4.23 -3.57 21.66
CA LYS A 237 -2.93 -4.20 21.99
C LYS A 237 -2.24 -4.80 20.74
N ASN A 238 -2.04 -6.11 20.74
CA ASN A 238 -1.39 -6.85 19.66
C ASN A 238 -2.25 -7.01 18.38
N GLY A 239 -3.48 -6.51 18.38
CA GLY A 239 -4.41 -6.59 17.24
C GLY A 239 -4.22 -5.47 16.22
N VAL A 240 -3.21 -4.60 16.37
CA VAL A 240 -2.97 -3.46 15.47
C VAL A 240 -1.59 -3.54 14.86
N ALA A 241 -1.50 -3.42 13.55
CA ALA A 241 -0.24 -3.42 12.82
C ALA A 241 -0.28 -2.46 11.63
N HIS A 242 0.88 -1.91 11.28
CA HIS A 242 1.07 -1.22 10.02
C HIS A 242 1.35 -2.22 8.91
N ILE A 243 0.72 -2.03 7.76
CA ILE A 243 1.08 -2.75 6.54
C ILE A 243 2.09 -1.89 5.79
N ILE A 244 3.28 -2.46 5.54
CA ILE A 244 4.33 -1.78 4.79
C ILE A 244 3.88 -1.60 3.34
N THR A 245 3.95 -0.36 2.86
CA THR A 245 3.75 -0.03 1.45
C THR A 245 5.11 0.21 0.81
N PHE A 246 5.47 -0.64 -0.14
CA PHE A 246 6.70 -0.47 -0.91
C PHE A 246 6.46 0.50 -2.07
N GLY A 247 7.22 1.59 -2.10
CA GLY A 247 7.29 2.46 -3.27
C GLY A 247 8.06 1.77 -4.39
N LYS A 248 7.52 1.78 -5.61
CA LYS A 248 8.24 1.28 -6.80
C LYS A 248 8.83 2.44 -7.59
N LEU A 249 10.05 2.24 -8.07
CA LEU A 249 10.68 3.15 -9.02
C LEU A 249 9.94 3.10 -10.36
N LYS A 250 9.11 4.10 -10.64
CA LYS A 250 8.48 4.27 -11.95
C LYS A 250 9.41 5.04 -12.89
N ALA A 251 9.19 4.98 -14.20
CA ALA A 251 10.05 5.58 -15.25
C ALA A 251 10.63 6.94 -14.90
N ARG A 252 9.78 7.94 -14.59
CA ARG A 252 10.23 9.30 -14.24
C ARG A 252 10.99 9.35 -12.91
N MET A 253 10.65 8.50 -11.95
CA MET A 253 11.34 8.44 -10.67
C MET A 253 12.72 7.80 -10.83
N ALA A 254 12.84 6.70 -11.58
CA ALA A 254 14.10 6.04 -11.90
C ALA A 254 15.05 7.03 -12.58
N LEU A 255 14.60 7.76 -13.59
CA LEU A 255 15.38 8.79 -14.27
C LEU A 255 15.89 9.89 -13.31
N ARG A 256 15.05 10.38 -12.41
CA ARG A 256 15.43 11.43 -11.45
C ARG A 256 16.45 10.93 -10.43
N ASP A 257 16.21 9.77 -9.86
CA ASP A 257 17.07 9.22 -8.82
C ASP A 257 18.43 8.78 -9.39
N VAL A 258 18.43 8.09 -10.53
CA VAL A 258 19.69 7.72 -11.23
C VAL A 258 20.41 8.96 -11.73
N GLY A 259 19.71 9.94 -12.31
CA GLY A 259 20.29 11.19 -12.77
C GLY A 259 20.99 11.96 -11.65
N ARG A 260 20.40 11.97 -10.46
CA ARG A 260 20.99 12.60 -9.27
C ARG A 260 22.31 11.90 -8.87
N VAL A 261 22.32 10.58 -8.74
CA VAL A 261 23.52 9.84 -8.30
C VAL A 261 24.63 9.82 -9.36
N LEU A 262 24.29 10.03 -10.64
CA LEU A 262 25.24 10.25 -11.72
C LEU A 262 25.76 11.70 -11.79
N GLY A 263 25.36 12.59 -10.88
CA GLY A 263 25.78 13.99 -10.86
C GLY A 263 25.25 14.83 -12.01
N LEU A 264 24.15 14.45 -12.66
CA LEU A 264 23.53 15.24 -13.72
C LEU A 264 22.77 16.43 -13.13
N SER A 265 22.75 17.56 -13.83
CA SER A 265 21.98 18.72 -13.38
C SER A 265 20.48 18.46 -13.39
N TYR A 266 19.75 19.01 -12.41
CA TYR A 266 18.29 18.85 -12.30
C TYR A 266 17.56 19.28 -13.56
N GLY A 267 17.95 20.40 -14.19
CA GLY A 267 17.32 20.88 -15.43
C GLY A 267 17.49 19.90 -16.60
N HIS A 268 18.66 19.25 -16.70
CA HIS A 268 18.92 18.26 -17.74
C HIS A 268 18.07 17.01 -17.52
N VAL A 269 18.05 16.49 -16.30
CA VAL A 269 17.25 15.31 -15.95
C VAL A 269 15.75 15.59 -16.12
N ASP A 270 15.26 16.79 -15.72
CA ASP A 270 13.85 17.14 -15.88
C ASP A 270 13.45 17.22 -17.36
N ARG A 271 14.35 17.71 -18.24
CA ARG A 271 14.13 17.70 -19.69
C ARG A 271 13.95 16.27 -20.21
N ILE A 272 14.79 15.33 -19.77
CA ILE A 272 14.66 13.90 -20.13
C ILE A 272 13.35 13.31 -19.58
N CYS A 273 13.00 13.60 -18.33
CA CYS A 273 11.76 13.14 -17.72
C CYS A 273 10.49 13.64 -18.46
N LYS A 274 10.54 14.84 -19.02
CA LYS A 274 9.42 15.40 -19.83
C LYS A 274 9.22 14.68 -21.15
N MET A 275 10.19 13.92 -21.64
CA MET A 275 10.04 13.09 -22.85
C MET A 275 9.21 11.84 -22.56
N VAL A 276 9.10 11.39 -21.30
CA VAL A 276 8.23 10.25 -20.91
C VAL A 276 6.78 10.68 -21.09
N PRO A 277 6.02 10.06 -22.02
CA PRO A 277 4.62 10.43 -22.25
C PRO A 277 3.79 10.23 -20.99
N PHE A 278 2.78 11.09 -20.83
CA PHE A 278 1.82 10.97 -19.73
C PHE A 278 0.56 10.29 -20.24
N ASP A 279 0.24 9.12 -19.68
CA ASP A 279 -1.03 8.44 -19.90
C ASP A 279 -1.70 8.23 -18.53
N PRO A 280 -2.84 8.91 -18.27
CA PRO A 280 -3.55 8.80 -16.99
C PRO A 280 -4.13 7.41 -16.74
N SER A 281 -4.52 6.71 -17.81
CA SER A 281 -5.17 5.40 -17.74
C SER A 281 -4.16 4.26 -17.51
N ARG A 282 -2.98 4.37 -18.12
CA ARG A 282 -1.90 3.39 -18.03
C ARG A 282 -0.53 4.09 -18.08
N PRO A 283 0.18 4.21 -16.95
CA PRO A 283 1.55 4.69 -16.96
C PRO A 283 2.44 3.81 -17.85
N LEU A 284 3.13 4.43 -18.80
CA LEU A 284 4.07 3.74 -19.69
C LEU A 284 5.36 3.39 -18.92
N THR A 285 5.94 2.24 -19.27
CA THR A 285 7.30 1.90 -18.84
C THR A 285 8.32 2.79 -19.52
N LEU A 286 9.54 2.83 -18.99
CA LEU A 286 10.64 3.59 -19.60
C LEU A 286 10.97 3.02 -20.99
N GLN A 287 10.98 1.70 -21.16
CA GLN A 287 11.20 1.07 -22.45
C GLN A 287 10.14 1.46 -23.48
N GLU A 288 8.85 1.36 -23.13
CA GLU A 288 7.75 1.79 -24.00
C GLU A 288 7.86 3.29 -24.35
N SER A 289 8.36 4.11 -23.41
CA SER A 289 8.57 5.54 -23.65
C SER A 289 9.71 5.81 -24.63
N ILE A 290 10.82 5.08 -24.52
CA ILE A 290 11.96 5.17 -25.45
C ILE A 290 11.55 4.75 -26.87
N ASP A 291 10.73 3.69 -26.98
CA ASP A 291 10.28 3.19 -28.27
C ASP A 291 9.32 4.15 -28.98
N ARG A 292 8.47 4.83 -28.23
CA ARG A 292 7.43 5.74 -28.75
C ARG A 292 7.93 7.18 -29.02
N GLU A 293 8.95 7.65 -28.28
CA GLU A 293 9.43 9.04 -28.38
C GLU A 293 10.79 9.09 -29.10
N PRO A 294 10.84 9.54 -30.36
CA PRO A 294 12.08 9.54 -31.15
C PRO A 294 13.21 10.36 -30.56
N ARG A 295 12.91 11.42 -29.78
CA ARG A 295 13.90 12.28 -29.11
C ARG A 295 14.82 11.52 -28.17
N PHE A 296 14.36 10.42 -27.56
CA PHE A 296 15.24 9.56 -26.76
C PHE A 296 16.37 8.96 -27.58
N LYS A 297 16.09 8.53 -28.83
CA LYS A 297 17.11 7.95 -29.72
C LYS A 297 18.16 8.97 -30.13
N GLU A 298 17.77 10.22 -30.33
CA GLU A 298 18.71 11.32 -30.63
C GLU A 298 19.59 11.65 -29.41
N GLU A 299 19.00 11.76 -28.22
CA GLU A 299 19.75 12.03 -26.99
C GLU A 299 20.75 10.90 -26.67
N ILE A 300 20.37 9.64 -26.87
CA ILE A 300 21.28 8.49 -26.68
C ILE A 300 22.49 8.57 -27.61
N LYS A 301 22.29 8.98 -28.86
CA LYS A 301 23.38 9.10 -29.84
C LYS A 301 24.35 10.24 -29.50
N ASN A 302 23.80 11.35 -29.02
CA ASN A 302 24.54 12.59 -28.85
C ASN A 302 25.18 12.73 -27.48
N ASN A 303 24.76 11.95 -26.46
CA ASN A 303 25.21 12.14 -25.09
C ASN A 303 25.40 10.78 -24.36
N ALA A 304 26.66 10.41 -24.16
CA ALA A 304 27.02 9.17 -23.47
C ALA A 304 26.50 9.12 -22.02
N LYS A 305 26.39 10.27 -21.32
CA LYS A 305 25.83 10.34 -19.97
C LYS A 305 24.32 10.04 -19.97
N VAL A 306 23.59 10.49 -21.01
CA VAL A 306 22.17 10.15 -21.15
C VAL A 306 21.99 8.67 -21.49
N LYS A 307 22.85 8.11 -22.32
CA LYS A 307 22.86 6.66 -22.60
C LYS A 307 23.01 5.88 -21.28
N LYS A 308 24.00 6.21 -20.45
CA LYS A 308 24.23 5.57 -19.16
C LYS A 308 23.05 5.75 -18.19
N LEU A 309 22.47 6.97 -18.14
CA LEU A 309 21.26 7.26 -17.36
C LEU A 309 20.12 6.32 -17.71
N LEU A 310 19.84 6.16 -19.01
CA LEU A 310 18.75 5.31 -19.49
C LEU A 310 19.02 3.83 -19.22
N GLU A 311 20.24 3.33 -19.49
CA GLU A 311 20.64 1.95 -19.21
C GLU A 311 20.44 1.56 -17.77
N LEU A 312 20.89 2.38 -16.82
CA LEU A 312 20.73 2.13 -15.39
C LEU A 312 19.27 2.28 -14.97
N SER A 313 18.56 3.29 -15.49
CA SER A 313 17.15 3.51 -15.15
C SER A 313 16.24 2.38 -15.62
N LEU A 314 16.50 1.80 -16.80
CA LEU A 314 15.79 0.62 -17.31
C LEU A 314 15.97 -0.60 -16.39
N LYS A 315 17.17 -0.80 -15.86
CA LYS A 315 17.46 -1.91 -14.94
C LYS A 315 16.83 -1.72 -13.56
N LEU A 316 16.63 -0.47 -13.13
CA LEU A 316 16.06 -0.14 -11.83
C LEU A 316 14.55 0.12 -11.84
N GLU A 317 13.94 0.33 -13.01
CA GLU A 317 12.50 0.53 -13.11
C GLU A 317 11.74 -0.69 -12.57
N GLY A 318 10.72 -0.45 -11.75
CA GLY A 318 9.88 -1.48 -11.15
C GLY A 318 10.43 -2.08 -9.85
N LEU A 319 11.69 -1.81 -9.49
CA LEU A 319 12.23 -2.24 -8.21
C LEU A 319 11.61 -1.44 -7.05
N ASN A 320 11.56 -2.06 -5.88
CA ASN A 320 11.16 -1.39 -4.65
C ASN A 320 12.27 -0.43 -4.20
N ARG A 321 11.83 0.66 -3.60
CA ARG A 321 12.70 1.69 -3.05
C ARG A 321 12.56 1.74 -1.52
#